data_832a06b9236eea0bc1025a2c189fbaa6
#
_entry.id   832a06b9236eea0bc1025a2c189fbaa6
#
_cell.length_a   1.000
_cell.length_b   1.000
_cell.length_c   1.000
_cell.angle_alpha   90.00
_cell.angle_beta   90.00
_cell.angle_gamma   90.00
#
_symmetry.space_group_name_H-M   'P 1'
#
loop_
_entity.id
_entity.type
_entity.pdbx_description
1 polymer ?
#
loop_
_entity_poly.entity_id
_entity_poly.type
_entity_poly.pdbx_seq_one_letter_code
_entity_poly.pdbx_strand_id
1 'polypeptide(L)'
;MLRFGSRDVPQDRALVMAIVNRTRDSFYDQGATFSDDAAMAAVDRAVADGADIVDIGGVKAGSKGEHVDTAEEVRRVVPFVAAVRERHPDLVISVDTWRHEVGRAVCREGADLINDTWAGADPLLAEVAAEFGVGIVCSHTGGLPPRTDPHRVRYEDVVAAVADELVARAERMVAVGVPREGVLIDPTHDFGKNTWHGLELLRRLDELVGTGWPVLMALSNKDFVGETLDASVADRVDGTLAATSVAAWLGAKVFRAHQVKRTRHVVEMVAGIAGTRPPARVLRALA
;
A
#
# COMPACT_ATOMS: atom_id res chain seq x y z
N MET A 1 6.99 -12.67 11.33
CA MET A 1 5.75 -12.08 11.86
C MET A 1 5.75 -10.63 11.40
N LEU A 2 4.65 -10.10 10.90
CA LEU A 2 4.58 -8.70 10.43
C LEU A 2 4.21 -7.79 11.61
N ARG A 3 4.91 -6.66 11.74
CA ARG A 3 4.75 -5.67 12.81
C ARG A 3 5.14 -4.29 12.32
N PHE A 4 4.40 -3.26 12.71
CA PHE A 4 4.70 -1.88 12.32
C PHE A 4 4.93 -1.03 13.57
N GLY A 5 6.14 -0.51 13.72
CA GLY A 5 6.54 0.16 14.95
C GLY A 5 6.33 -0.75 16.16
N SER A 6 5.54 -0.30 17.13
CA SER A 6 5.17 -1.08 18.32
C SER A 6 3.90 -1.93 18.14
N ARG A 7 3.29 -1.97 16.93
CA ARG A 7 1.96 -2.54 16.69
C ARG A 7 2.03 -3.91 16.06
N ASP A 8 1.49 -4.91 16.74
CA ASP A 8 1.26 -6.22 16.19
C ASP A 8 0.01 -6.20 15.30
N VAL A 9 0.04 -6.93 14.19
CA VAL A 9 -1.07 -7.03 13.25
C VAL A 9 -1.53 -8.48 13.09
N PRO A 10 -2.80 -8.72 12.68
CA PRO A 10 -3.30 -10.08 12.42
C PRO A 10 -2.40 -10.84 11.44
N GLN A 11 -2.14 -12.13 11.74
CA GLN A 11 -1.31 -13.01 10.91
C GLN A 11 -2.12 -14.11 10.22
N ASP A 12 -3.38 -14.27 10.58
CA ASP A 12 -4.30 -15.31 10.11
C ASP A 12 -4.96 -15.00 8.75
N ARG A 13 -4.78 -13.77 8.28
CA ARG A 13 -5.30 -13.24 7.00
C ARG A 13 -4.43 -12.13 6.45
N ALA A 14 -4.65 -11.77 5.19
CA ALA A 14 -4.06 -10.55 4.64
C ALA A 14 -4.70 -9.29 5.25
N LEU A 15 -3.91 -8.22 5.32
CA LEU A 15 -4.31 -6.92 5.85
C LEU A 15 -4.92 -6.05 4.75
N VAL A 16 -5.84 -5.16 5.13
CA VAL A 16 -6.39 -4.15 4.25
C VAL A 16 -5.88 -2.77 4.65
N MET A 17 -5.20 -2.11 3.72
CA MET A 17 -4.68 -0.75 3.84
C MET A 17 -5.60 0.19 3.06
N ALA A 18 -6.33 1.04 3.78
CA ALA A 18 -7.26 2.01 3.21
C ALA A 18 -6.53 3.25 2.70
N ILE A 19 -6.85 3.70 1.50
CA ILE A 19 -6.29 4.90 0.89
C ILE A 19 -7.05 6.13 1.38
N VAL A 20 -6.33 7.12 1.92
CA VAL A 20 -6.87 8.43 2.34
C VAL A 20 -6.02 9.54 1.73
N ASN A 21 -6.49 10.10 0.61
CA ASN A 21 -5.75 11.12 -0.13
C ASN A 21 -6.06 12.53 0.40
N ARG A 22 -5.04 13.25 0.85
CA ARG A 22 -5.09 14.66 1.22
C ARG A 22 -4.71 15.56 0.02
N THR A 23 -5.27 15.24 -1.15
CA THR A 23 -5.00 15.95 -2.42
C THR A 23 -6.30 16.43 -3.04
N ARG A 24 -6.26 17.60 -3.76
CA ARG A 24 -7.43 18.16 -4.44
C ARG A 24 -7.79 17.41 -5.73
N ASP A 25 -6.83 16.69 -6.29
CA ASP A 25 -6.86 16.11 -7.63
C ASP A 25 -6.58 14.60 -7.64
N SER A 26 -6.99 13.88 -6.58
CA SER A 26 -6.76 12.44 -6.51
C SER A 26 -7.43 11.70 -7.67
N PHE A 27 -6.81 10.59 -8.08
CA PHE A 27 -7.24 9.80 -9.24
C PHE A 27 -8.65 9.23 -9.09
N TYR A 28 -9.02 8.78 -7.89
CA TYR A 28 -10.28 8.07 -7.66
C TYR A 28 -11.35 8.95 -7.01
N ASP A 29 -11.01 9.67 -5.94
CA ASP A 29 -11.97 10.42 -5.12
C ASP A 29 -12.11 11.90 -5.49
N GLN A 30 -11.32 12.38 -6.49
CA GLN A 30 -11.37 13.74 -7.03
C GLN A 30 -11.32 14.84 -5.96
N GLY A 31 -10.57 14.63 -4.88
CA GLY A 31 -10.43 15.58 -3.78
C GLY A 31 -11.53 15.50 -2.72
N ALA A 32 -12.36 14.46 -2.72
CA ALA A 32 -13.43 14.27 -1.74
C ALA A 32 -12.94 14.23 -0.28
N THR A 33 -11.67 13.88 -0.05
CA THR A 33 -11.02 13.83 1.26
C THR A 33 -10.03 14.97 1.52
N PHE A 34 -10.14 16.08 0.78
CA PHE A 34 -9.22 17.21 0.95
C PHE A 34 -9.49 17.99 2.24
N SER A 35 -10.74 18.21 2.66
CA SER A 35 -11.04 18.83 3.95
C SER A 35 -10.78 17.87 5.11
N ASP A 36 -10.39 18.42 6.28
CA ASP A 36 -10.07 17.61 7.47
C ASP A 36 -11.25 16.77 7.93
N ASP A 37 -12.45 17.35 7.98
CA ASP A 37 -13.67 16.63 8.38
C ASP A 37 -14.02 15.49 7.42
N ALA A 38 -13.92 15.73 6.11
CA ALA A 38 -14.20 14.70 5.11
C ALA A 38 -13.16 13.58 5.13
N ALA A 39 -11.88 13.92 5.32
CA ALA A 39 -10.81 12.94 5.47
C ALA A 39 -10.97 12.10 6.75
N MET A 40 -11.29 12.74 7.87
CA MET A 40 -11.52 12.02 9.13
C MET A 40 -12.75 11.11 9.02
N ALA A 41 -13.83 11.57 8.42
CA ALA A 41 -14.99 10.73 8.15
C ALA A 41 -14.65 9.54 7.21
N ALA A 42 -13.69 9.70 6.29
CA ALA A 42 -13.21 8.59 5.46
C ALA A 42 -12.38 7.59 6.27
N VAL A 43 -11.54 8.05 7.20
CA VAL A 43 -10.83 7.17 8.15
C VAL A 43 -11.82 6.40 9.02
N ASP A 44 -12.81 7.08 9.61
CA ASP A 44 -13.85 6.44 10.44
C ASP A 44 -14.58 5.34 9.68
N ARG A 45 -14.98 5.63 8.43
CA ARG A 45 -15.61 4.60 7.57
C ARG A 45 -14.67 3.46 7.24
N ALA A 46 -13.40 3.74 6.94
CA ALA A 46 -12.41 2.72 6.64
C ALA A 46 -12.21 1.76 7.84
N VAL A 47 -12.11 2.30 9.05
CA VAL A 47 -12.03 1.51 10.29
C VAL A 47 -13.30 0.68 10.50
N ALA A 48 -14.50 1.27 10.34
CA ALA A 48 -15.77 0.56 10.45
C ALA A 48 -15.93 -0.54 9.38
N ASP A 49 -15.37 -0.34 8.18
CA ASP A 49 -15.35 -1.31 7.08
C ASP A 49 -14.23 -2.37 7.23
N GLY A 50 -13.42 -2.31 8.28
CA GLY A 50 -12.43 -3.30 8.66
C GLY A 50 -11.03 -3.06 8.08
N ALA A 51 -10.62 -1.81 7.84
CA ALA A 51 -9.22 -1.50 7.55
C ALA A 51 -8.33 -1.86 8.74
N ASP A 52 -7.17 -2.45 8.47
CA ASP A 52 -6.13 -2.68 9.46
C ASP A 52 -5.13 -1.52 9.50
N ILE A 53 -4.98 -0.85 8.37
CA ILE A 53 -4.03 0.24 8.12
C ILE A 53 -4.77 1.34 7.38
N VAL A 54 -4.49 2.60 7.69
CA VAL A 54 -4.81 3.74 6.83
C VAL A 54 -3.54 4.28 6.22
N ASP A 55 -3.55 4.59 4.91
CA ASP A 55 -2.41 5.12 4.18
C ASP A 55 -2.73 6.55 3.71
N ILE A 56 -2.08 7.53 4.33
CA ILE A 56 -2.35 8.96 4.18
C ILE A 56 -1.36 9.55 3.19
N GLY A 57 -1.85 10.06 2.05
CA GLY A 57 -1.02 10.67 1.02
C GLY A 57 -1.30 12.17 0.82
N GLY A 58 -0.27 13.01 0.86
CA GLY A 58 -0.35 14.46 0.63
C GLY A 58 -0.08 14.90 -0.80
N VAL A 59 0.44 14.00 -1.65
CA VAL A 59 0.85 14.27 -3.03
C VAL A 59 0.31 13.21 -3.96
N LYS A 60 -0.23 13.61 -5.11
CA LYS A 60 -0.64 12.68 -6.16
C LYS A 60 0.57 12.02 -6.80
N ALA A 61 0.56 10.71 -6.91
CA ALA A 61 1.68 9.95 -7.46
C ALA A 61 1.91 10.19 -8.97
N GLY A 62 0.87 10.46 -9.77
CA GLY A 62 0.99 10.64 -11.22
C GLY A 62 1.75 11.91 -11.64
N SER A 63 2.21 11.92 -12.91
CA SER A 63 2.93 13.07 -13.52
C SER A 63 2.07 14.33 -13.61
N LYS A 64 0.76 14.17 -13.77
CA LYS A 64 -0.23 15.24 -13.86
C LYS A 64 -0.80 15.56 -12.47
N GLY A 65 -0.99 16.84 -12.19
CA GLY A 65 -1.59 17.32 -10.96
C GLY A 65 -0.83 18.48 -10.32
N GLU A 66 -1.32 18.93 -9.16
CA GLU A 66 -0.76 20.07 -8.44
C GLU A 66 0.71 19.83 -8.06
N HIS A 67 1.54 20.87 -8.21
CA HIS A 67 2.90 20.84 -7.67
C HIS A 67 2.83 21.08 -6.17
N VAL A 68 3.22 20.06 -5.40
CA VAL A 68 3.24 20.08 -3.93
C VAL A 68 4.70 20.00 -3.48
N ASP A 69 5.20 21.07 -2.85
CA ASP A 69 6.51 21.05 -2.23
C ASP A 69 6.49 20.38 -0.84
N THR A 70 7.66 20.25 -0.21
CA THR A 70 7.79 19.61 1.11
C THR A 70 6.99 20.34 2.18
N ALA A 71 6.99 21.68 2.17
CA ALA A 71 6.30 22.47 3.20
C ALA A 71 4.77 22.32 3.09
N GLU A 72 4.25 22.28 1.86
CA GLU A 72 2.83 22.05 1.61
C GLU A 72 2.44 20.62 1.98
N GLU A 73 3.25 19.61 1.66
CA GLU A 73 2.98 18.23 2.04
C GLU A 73 2.93 18.07 3.56
N VAL A 74 3.91 18.64 4.29
CA VAL A 74 3.91 18.69 5.77
C VAL A 74 2.63 19.32 6.31
N ARG A 75 2.19 20.46 5.76
CA ARG A 75 0.94 21.12 6.20
C ARG A 75 -0.29 20.25 6.00
N ARG A 76 -0.33 19.42 4.95
CA ARG A 76 -1.47 18.54 4.62
C ARG A 76 -1.53 17.31 5.51
N VAL A 77 -0.37 16.67 5.77
CA VAL A 77 -0.37 15.33 6.35
C VAL A 77 -0.06 15.32 7.85
N VAL A 78 0.82 16.19 8.35
CA VAL A 78 1.29 16.11 9.74
C VAL A 78 0.19 16.36 10.76
N PRO A 79 -0.60 17.46 10.68
CA PRO A 79 -1.71 17.69 11.62
C PRO A 79 -2.78 16.60 11.50
N PHE A 80 -2.99 16.06 10.30
CA PHE A 80 -3.98 15.03 10.07
C PHE A 80 -3.55 13.69 10.68
N VAL A 81 -2.27 13.31 10.57
CA VAL A 81 -1.72 12.11 11.25
C VAL A 81 -1.91 12.22 12.76
N ALA A 82 -1.59 13.38 13.37
CA ALA A 82 -1.81 13.62 14.80
C ALA A 82 -3.29 13.42 15.19
N ALA A 83 -4.22 14.01 14.42
CA ALA A 83 -5.66 13.89 14.68
C ALA A 83 -6.17 12.43 14.51
N VAL A 84 -5.68 11.70 13.50
CA VAL A 84 -6.01 10.28 13.32
C VAL A 84 -5.48 9.45 14.48
N ARG A 85 -4.26 9.71 14.94
CA ARG A 85 -3.66 9.01 16.09
C ARG A 85 -4.43 9.23 17.38
N GLU A 86 -4.86 10.48 17.63
CA GLU A 86 -5.69 10.81 18.80
C GLU A 86 -7.04 10.08 18.76
N ARG A 87 -7.69 10.04 17.60
CA ARG A 87 -9.02 9.45 17.42
C ARG A 87 -9.01 7.91 17.35
N HIS A 88 -7.98 7.34 16.78
CA HIS A 88 -7.79 5.89 16.57
C HIS A 88 -6.43 5.43 17.12
N PRO A 89 -6.26 5.34 18.45
CA PRO A 89 -4.96 5.11 19.07
C PRO A 89 -4.31 3.77 18.69
N ASP A 90 -5.10 2.77 18.33
CA ASP A 90 -4.61 1.42 17.99
C ASP A 90 -4.47 1.16 16.48
N LEU A 91 -4.93 2.08 15.63
CA LEU A 91 -4.86 1.92 14.18
C LEU A 91 -3.41 2.05 13.68
N VAL A 92 -3.01 1.19 12.75
CA VAL A 92 -1.73 1.38 12.05
C VAL A 92 -1.88 2.55 11.07
N ILE A 93 -1.02 3.55 11.20
CA ILE A 93 -0.97 4.71 10.32
C ILE A 93 0.24 4.60 9.40
N SER A 94 -0.02 4.50 8.10
CA SER A 94 0.95 4.59 7.02
C SER A 94 0.89 5.98 6.40
N VAL A 95 2.04 6.50 5.95
CA VAL A 95 2.10 7.76 5.21
C VAL A 95 2.82 7.55 3.88
N ASP A 96 2.12 7.88 2.78
CA ASP A 96 2.63 7.83 1.41
C ASP A 96 3.47 9.09 1.15
N THR A 97 4.78 8.94 1.21
CA THR A 97 5.74 10.01 0.93
C THR A 97 7.09 9.43 0.54
N TRP A 98 7.83 10.16 -0.32
CA TRP A 98 9.22 9.85 -0.67
C TRP A 98 10.23 10.85 -0.07
N ARG A 99 9.78 11.78 0.79
CA ARG A 99 10.60 12.85 1.36
C ARG A 99 10.92 12.57 2.82
N HIS A 100 12.19 12.56 3.17
CA HIS A 100 12.61 12.27 4.55
C HIS A 100 12.13 13.30 5.57
N GLU A 101 12.02 14.60 5.18
CA GLU A 101 11.53 15.64 6.09
C GLU A 101 10.06 15.41 6.46
N VAL A 102 9.23 15.00 5.48
CA VAL A 102 7.83 14.64 5.72
C VAL A 102 7.77 13.37 6.56
N GLY A 103 8.51 12.32 6.18
CA GLY A 103 8.61 11.06 6.94
C GLY A 103 8.95 11.30 8.40
N ARG A 104 9.98 12.13 8.68
CA ARG A 104 10.39 12.51 10.04
C ARG A 104 9.28 13.22 10.81
N ALA A 105 8.60 14.15 10.16
CA ALA A 105 7.53 14.91 10.80
C ALA A 105 6.34 14.03 11.18
N VAL A 106 5.89 13.15 10.27
CA VAL A 106 4.75 12.27 10.55
C VAL A 106 5.08 11.16 11.55
N CYS A 107 6.33 10.67 11.59
CA CYS A 107 6.75 9.70 12.61
C CYS A 107 6.71 10.30 14.02
N ARG A 108 7.02 11.59 14.18
CA ARG A 108 6.86 12.30 15.47
C ARG A 108 5.41 12.36 15.93
N GLU A 109 4.46 12.41 15.00
CA GLU A 109 3.03 12.41 15.28
C GLU A 109 2.43 10.99 15.37
N GLY A 110 3.27 9.95 15.27
CA GLY A 110 2.87 8.58 15.53
C GLY A 110 2.50 7.77 14.28
N ALA A 111 3.06 8.08 13.12
CA ALA A 111 3.02 7.16 11.98
C ALA A 111 3.83 5.88 12.31
N ASP A 112 3.31 4.72 11.91
CA ASP A 112 3.88 3.40 12.18
C ASP A 112 4.58 2.80 10.95
N LEU A 113 4.26 3.31 9.76
CA LEU A 113 4.74 2.81 8.47
C LEU A 113 4.98 3.98 7.51
N ILE A 114 6.09 3.96 6.79
CA ILE A 114 6.35 4.85 5.67
C ILE A 114 6.10 4.06 4.36
N ASN A 115 5.22 4.56 3.52
CA ASN A 115 4.97 4.00 2.20
C ASN A 115 5.80 4.79 1.16
N ASP A 116 7.02 4.30 0.86
CA ASP A 116 7.90 4.90 -0.13
C ASP A 116 7.51 4.47 -1.55
N THR A 117 6.54 5.14 -2.12
CA THR A 117 6.00 4.84 -3.46
C THR A 117 7.04 5.07 -4.57
N TRP A 118 8.12 5.83 -4.32
CA TRP A 118 9.10 6.20 -5.34
C TRP A 118 10.48 5.55 -5.17
N ALA A 119 10.48 4.35 -4.59
CA ALA A 119 11.59 3.42 -4.69
C ALA A 119 12.94 3.97 -4.20
N GLY A 120 12.94 4.67 -3.07
CA GLY A 120 14.16 5.21 -2.47
C GLY A 120 14.71 6.43 -3.23
N ALA A 121 13.84 7.23 -3.86
CA ALA A 121 14.25 8.49 -4.50
C ALA A 121 14.95 9.45 -3.52
N ASP A 122 14.59 9.37 -2.23
CA ASP A 122 15.28 10.04 -1.14
C ASP A 122 15.86 8.98 -0.18
N PRO A 123 17.19 8.73 -0.24
CA PRO A 123 17.82 7.67 0.57
C PRO A 123 17.76 7.94 2.08
N LEU A 124 17.61 9.20 2.54
CA LEU A 124 17.49 9.55 3.94
C LEU A 124 16.18 9.08 4.58
N LEU A 125 15.18 8.74 3.75
CA LEU A 125 13.91 8.23 4.26
C LEU A 125 14.07 6.88 4.99
N ALA A 126 14.99 6.04 4.55
CA ALA A 126 15.34 4.79 5.23
C ALA A 126 15.95 5.03 6.63
N GLU A 127 16.81 6.06 6.76
CA GLU A 127 17.39 6.44 8.04
C GLU A 127 16.31 6.94 9.03
N VAL A 128 15.31 7.66 8.51
CA VAL A 128 14.15 8.09 9.32
C VAL A 128 13.36 6.88 9.81
N ALA A 129 13.05 5.92 8.94
CA ALA A 129 12.34 4.70 9.34
C ALA A 129 13.09 3.93 10.43
N ALA A 130 14.42 3.82 10.31
CA ALA A 130 15.30 3.18 11.30
C ALA A 130 15.33 3.97 12.62
N GLU A 131 15.48 5.31 12.58
CA GLU A 131 15.52 6.20 13.76
C GLU A 131 14.27 6.06 14.63
N PHE A 132 13.10 5.99 14.00
CA PHE A 132 11.82 5.86 14.71
C PHE A 132 11.39 4.40 14.95
N GLY A 133 12.10 3.43 14.39
CA GLY A 133 11.75 2.01 14.48
C GLY A 133 10.42 1.67 13.81
N VAL A 134 10.01 2.45 12.81
CA VAL A 134 8.77 2.24 12.04
C VAL A 134 9.00 1.32 10.84
N GLY A 135 7.91 0.79 10.27
CA GLY A 135 8.00 0.00 9.04
C GLY A 135 8.26 0.86 7.79
N ILE A 136 8.67 0.21 6.70
CA ILE A 136 8.83 0.83 5.39
C ILE A 136 8.36 -0.08 4.25
N VAL A 137 7.72 0.48 3.24
CA VAL A 137 7.38 -0.21 1.99
C VAL A 137 8.47 0.08 0.96
N CYS A 138 9.10 -0.96 0.44
CA CYS A 138 10.04 -0.90 -0.67
C CYS A 138 9.29 -1.09 -1.99
N SER A 139 9.15 -0.03 -2.77
CA SER A 139 8.46 -0.04 -4.07
C SER A 139 9.42 -0.23 -5.23
N HIS A 140 8.90 -0.71 -6.38
CA HIS A 140 9.64 -0.86 -7.63
C HIS A 140 9.03 0.02 -8.72
N THR A 141 9.80 1.01 -9.21
CA THR A 141 9.36 1.95 -10.24
C THR A 141 10.12 1.81 -11.57
N GLY A 142 11.02 0.83 -11.68
CA GLY A 142 11.88 0.66 -12.87
C GLY A 142 12.90 1.78 -13.04
N GLY A 143 13.35 2.39 -11.94
CA GLY A 143 14.36 3.46 -11.95
C GLY A 143 13.83 4.84 -12.35
N LEU A 144 12.52 5.00 -12.41
CA LEU A 144 11.91 6.29 -12.79
C LEU A 144 11.95 7.27 -11.61
N PRO A 145 12.31 8.57 -11.87
CA PRO A 145 12.19 9.62 -10.87
C PRO A 145 10.73 9.86 -10.43
N PRO A 146 10.50 10.44 -9.24
CA PRO A 146 9.16 10.75 -8.77
C PRO A 146 8.32 11.53 -9.78
N ARG A 147 7.07 11.12 -9.92
CA ARG A 147 6.06 11.76 -10.77
C ARG A 147 6.41 11.80 -12.26
N THR A 148 7.18 10.84 -12.76
CA THR A 148 7.39 10.65 -14.19
C THR A 148 6.39 9.66 -14.81
N ASP A 149 6.15 9.83 -16.10
CA ASP A 149 5.23 8.97 -16.84
C ASP A 149 5.96 7.66 -17.24
N PRO A 150 5.45 6.47 -16.90
CA PRO A 150 6.21 5.21 -16.90
C PRO A 150 6.35 4.52 -18.27
N HIS A 151 6.19 5.19 -19.36
CA HIS A 151 5.83 4.60 -20.66
C HIS A 151 6.89 3.82 -21.43
N ARG A 152 8.04 3.39 -20.93
CA ARG A 152 8.99 2.65 -21.80
C ARG A 152 10.00 1.73 -21.12
N VAL A 153 9.75 1.25 -19.92
CA VAL A 153 10.67 0.29 -19.30
C VAL A 153 10.52 -1.06 -20.01
N ARG A 154 11.65 -1.66 -20.39
CA ARG A 154 11.70 -3.00 -20.99
C ARG A 154 12.34 -3.95 -20.00
N TYR A 155 11.77 -5.14 -19.88
CA TYR A 155 12.28 -6.23 -19.06
C TYR A 155 12.48 -7.46 -19.97
N GLU A 156 13.55 -8.21 -19.75
CA GLU A 156 13.68 -9.58 -20.30
C GLU A 156 12.77 -10.53 -19.51
N ASP A 157 12.81 -10.43 -18.19
CA ASP A 157 11.87 -11.06 -17.25
C ASP A 157 11.50 -10.02 -16.18
N VAL A 158 10.24 -9.55 -16.23
CA VAL A 158 9.76 -8.53 -15.31
C VAL A 158 9.69 -9.02 -13.87
N VAL A 159 9.40 -10.29 -13.65
CA VAL A 159 9.26 -10.87 -12.29
C VAL A 159 10.62 -11.00 -11.65
N ALA A 160 11.60 -11.55 -12.35
CA ALA A 160 12.98 -11.66 -11.86
C ALA A 160 13.57 -10.27 -11.56
N ALA A 161 13.46 -9.31 -12.50
CA ALA A 161 13.98 -7.96 -12.32
C ALA A 161 13.36 -7.24 -11.11
N VAL A 162 12.04 -7.37 -10.93
CA VAL A 162 11.32 -6.79 -9.78
C VAL A 162 11.72 -7.48 -8.47
N ALA A 163 11.84 -8.80 -8.45
CA ALA A 163 12.23 -9.55 -7.26
C ALA A 163 13.64 -9.18 -6.81
N ASP A 164 14.61 -9.18 -7.72
CA ASP A 164 16.01 -8.87 -7.42
C ASP A 164 16.16 -7.45 -6.85
N GLU A 165 15.50 -6.46 -7.47
CA GLU A 165 15.57 -5.07 -6.99
C GLU A 165 14.89 -4.91 -5.62
N LEU A 166 13.71 -5.50 -5.41
CA LEU A 166 12.96 -5.39 -4.15
C LEU A 166 13.67 -6.11 -2.99
N VAL A 167 14.24 -7.30 -3.23
CA VAL A 167 15.02 -8.01 -2.22
C VAL A 167 16.25 -7.18 -1.82
N ALA A 168 17.01 -6.69 -2.79
CA ALA A 168 18.17 -5.84 -2.51
C ALA A 168 17.79 -4.54 -1.76
N ARG A 169 16.62 -3.96 -2.02
CA ARG A 169 16.12 -2.80 -1.27
C ARG A 169 15.74 -3.16 0.16
N ALA A 170 14.98 -4.24 0.33
CA ALA A 170 14.56 -4.70 1.65
C ALA A 170 15.75 -5.05 2.54
N GLU A 171 16.79 -5.70 1.99
CA GLU A 171 18.04 -5.98 2.72
C GLU A 171 18.77 -4.70 3.12
N ARG A 172 18.81 -3.69 2.24
CA ARG A 172 19.37 -2.37 2.59
C ARG A 172 18.59 -1.68 3.71
N MET A 173 17.26 -1.77 3.75
CA MET A 173 16.46 -1.20 4.86
C MET A 173 16.87 -1.84 6.19
N VAL A 174 17.00 -3.16 6.22
CA VAL A 174 17.46 -3.87 7.43
C VAL A 174 18.90 -3.49 7.79
N ALA A 175 19.80 -3.36 6.82
CA ALA A 175 21.17 -2.95 7.05
C ALA A 175 21.32 -1.52 7.62
N VAL A 176 20.39 -0.62 7.28
CA VAL A 176 20.30 0.74 7.86
C VAL A 176 19.69 0.73 9.27
N GLY A 177 19.03 -0.36 9.68
CA GLY A 177 18.46 -0.51 11.02
C GLY A 177 16.92 -0.54 11.08
N VAL A 178 16.25 -0.57 9.93
CA VAL A 178 14.77 -0.74 9.93
C VAL A 178 14.44 -2.16 10.45
N PRO A 179 13.49 -2.32 11.37
CA PRO A 179 13.08 -3.65 11.86
C PRO A 179 12.60 -4.53 10.69
N ARG A 180 13.19 -5.74 10.57
CA ARG A 180 12.88 -6.66 9.47
C ARG A 180 11.39 -6.99 9.36
N GLU A 181 10.72 -7.13 10.49
CA GLU A 181 9.28 -7.41 10.60
C GLU A 181 8.40 -6.26 10.11
N GLY A 182 8.95 -5.06 9.95
CA GLY A 182 8.26 -3.88 9.43
C GLY A 182 8.53 -3.59 7.94
N VAL A 183 9.38 -4.38 7.28
CA VAL A 183 9.70 -4.16 5.86
C VAL A 183 8.71 -4.91 4.97
N LEU A 184 8.08 -4.19 4.06
CA LEU A 184 7.22 -4.72 2.99
C LEU A 184 7.88 -4.50 1.63
N ILE A 185 7.61 -5.37 0.67
CA ILE A 185 7.95 -5.17 -0.74
C ILE A 185 6.67 -4.96 -1.57
N ASP A 186 6.69 -4.01 -2.51
CA ASP A 186 5.58 -3.72 -3.44
C ASP A 186 6.08 -3.74 -4.88
N PRO A 187 5.62 -4.66 -5.74
CA PRO A 187 5.94 -4.67 -7.16
C PRO A 187 5.40 -3.44 -7.91
N THR A 188 4.54 -2.67 -7.30
CA THR A 188 4.03 -1.36 -7.74
C THR A 188 3.50 -1.39 -9.18
N HIS A 189 2.37 -2.07 -9.36
CA HIS A 189 1.68 -2.16 -10.65
C HIS A 189 1.44 -0.76 -11.24
N ASP A 190 1.53 -0.64 -12.57
CA ASP A 190 1.42 0.57 -13.38
C ASP A 190 2.61 1.58 -13.26
N PHE A 191 3.58 1.35 -12.37
CA PHE A 191 4.78 2.17 -12.29
C PHE A 191 5.94 1.47 -13.01
N GLY A 192 6.44 2.06 -14.11
CA GLY A 192 7.47 1.43 -14.94
C GLY A 192 7.04 0.10 -15.58
N LYS A 193 5.75 -0.16 -15.67
CA LYS A 193 5.17 -1.41 -16.15
C LYS A 193 3.93 -1.14 -16.99
N ASN A 194 3.70 -1.99 -17.98
CA ASN A 194 2.47 -2.03 -18.77
C ASN A 194 1.54 -3.15 -18.27
N THR A 195 0.38 -3.26 -18.89
CA THR A 195 -0.65 -4.26 -18.55
C THR A 195 -0.12 -5.70 -18.61
N TRP A 196 0.67 -6.06 -19.63
CA TRP A 196 1.26 -7.40 -19.72
C TRP A 196 2.20 -7.70 -18.56
N HIS A 197 3.05 -6.74 -18.17
CA HIS A 197 3.93 -6.86 -17.00
C HIS A 197 3.12 -7.01 -15.72
N GLY A 198 2.03 -6.25 -15.55
CA GLY A 198 1.14 -6.35 -14.39
C GLY A 198 0.48 -7.71 -14.27
N LEU A 199 -0.04 -8.24 -15.39
CA LEU A 199 -0.64 -9.56 -15.43
C LEU A 199 0.38 -10.69 -15.18
N GLU A 200 1.61 -10.55 -15.68
CA GLU A 200 2.66 -11.53 -15.44
C GLU A 200 3.13 -11.54 -14.00
N LEU A 201 3.35 -10.37 -13.39
CA LEU A 201 3.67 -10.24 -11.96
C LEU A 201 2.59 -10.87 -11.07
N LEU A 202 1.32 -10.70 -11.43
CA LEU A 202 0.23 -11.31 -10.69
C LEU A 202 0.20 -12.83 -10.86
N ARG A 203 0.45 -13.34 -12.07
CA ARG A 203 0.48 -14.78 -12.39
C ARG A 203 1.60 -15.52 -11.66
N ARG A 204 2.76 -14.88 -11.53
CA ARG A 204 3.99 -15.41 -10.92
C ARG A 204 4.28 -14.76 -9.56
N LEU A 205 3.25 -14.32 -8.84
CA LEU A 205 3.40 -13.64 -7.56
C LEU A 205 4.02 -14.54 -6.49
N ASP A 206 3.82 -15.84 -6.60
CA ASP A 206 4.44 -16.84 -5.73
C ASP A 206 5.98 -16.78 -5.74
N GLU A 207 6.62 -16.34 -6.82
CA GLU A 207 8.06 -16.11 -6.87
C GLU A 207 8.48 -14.93 -5.96
N LEU A 208 7.71 -13.83 -5.96
CA LEU A 208 7.94 -12.72 -5.03
C LEU A 208 7.68 -13.13 -3.57
N VAL A 209 6.60 -13.86 -3.32
CA VAL A 209 6.27 -14.39 -1.99
C VAL A 209 7.36 -15.37 -1.51
N GLY A 210 7.90 -16.18 -2.43
CA GLY A 210 9.00 -17.12 -2.20
C GLY A 210 10.31 -16.47 -1.76
N THR A 211 10.49 -15.16 -1.97
CA THR A 211 11.66 -14.42 -1.44
C THR A 211 11.67 -14.32 0.09
N GLY A 212 10.54 -14.61 0.75
CA GLY A 212 10.37 -14.53 2.20
C GLY A 212 10.14 -13.12 2.74
N TRP A 213 10.01 -12.11 1.87
CA TRP A 213 9.56 -10.77 2.23
C TRP A 213 8.04 -10.66 2.13
N PRO A 214 7.36 -10.01 3.10
CA PRO A 214 5.93 -9.78 3.01
C PRO A 214 5.60 -8.85 1.82
N VAL A 215 4.65 -9.28 0.96
CA VAL A 215 4.29 -8.54 -0.24
C VAL A 215 3.05 -7.68 0.01
N LEU A 216 3.16 -6.39 -0.31
CA LEU A 216 2.04 -5.47 -0.45
C LEU A 216 1.62 -5.42 -1.92
N MET A 217 0.30 -5.42 -2.16
CA MET A 217 -0.29 -5.31 -3.49
C MET A 217 -1.20 -4.08 -3.57
N ALA A 218 -0.85 -3.16 -4.45
CA ALA A 218 -1.64 -1.97 -4.74
C ALA A 218 -2.33 -2.13 -6.10
N LEU A 219 -3.45 -2.87 -6.15
CA LEU A 219 -4.14 -3.25 -7.39
C LEU A 219 -5.37 -2.40 -7.70
N SER A 220 -5.84 -1.61 -6.71
CA SER A 220 -7.16 -0.99 -6.73
C SER A 220 -7.36 -0.01 -7.88
N ASN A 221 -8.27 -0.34 -8.77
CA ASN A 221 -8.71 0.45 -9.93
C ASN A 221 -7.59 0.86 -10.91
N LYS A 222 -6.47 0.13 -10.92
CA LYS A 222 -5.31 0.43 -11.76
C LYS A 222 -5.56 0.15 -13.25
N ASP A 223 -4.71 0.71 -14.11
CA ASP A 223 -4.89 0.68 -15.56
C ASP A 223 -4.80 -0.73 -16.14
N PHE A 224 -3.98 -1.62 -15.57
CA PHE A 224 -3.93 -3.01 -16.02
C PHE A 224 -5.29 -3.73 -15.92
N VAL A 225 -6.12 -3.39 -14.91
CA VAL A 225 -7.49 -3.92 -14.78
C VAL A 225 -8.40 -3.32 -15.86
N GLY A 226 -8.33 -1.99 -16.03
CA GLY A 226 -9.15 -1.29 -17.02
C GLY A 226 -8.85 -1.75 -18.44
N GLU A 227 -7.58 -1.85 -18.81
CA GLU A 227 -7.14 -2.30 -20.14
C GLU A 227 -7.47 -3.79 -20.39
N THR A 228 -7.37 -4.63 -19.37
CA THR A 228 -7.73 -6.06 -19.52
C THR A 228 -9.21 -6.26 -19.78
N LEU A 229 -10.09 -5.43 -19.18
CA LEU A 229 -11.55 -5.58 -19.23
C LEU A 229 -12.24 -4.59 -20.17
N ASP A 230 -11.50 -3.67 -20.81
CA ASP A 230 -12.04 -2.52 -21.52
C ASP A 230 -13.02 -1.72 -20.64
N ALA A 231 -12.62 -1.47 -19.38
CA ALA A 231 -13.49 -0.91 -18.34
C ALA A 231 -13.08 0.49 -17.92
N SER A 232 -14.07 1.37 -17.75
CA SER A 232 -13.89 2.69 -17.15
C SER A 232 -13.41 2.57 -15.69
N VAL A 233 -12.84 3.63 -15.11
CA VAL A 233 -12.37 3.62 -13.71
C VAL A 233 -13.48 3.21 -12.72
N ALA A 234 -14.72 3.62 -12.99
CA ALA A 234 -15.86 3.29 -12.14
C ALA A 234 -16.22 1.79 -12.17
N ASP A 235 -15.90 1.11 -13.27
CA ASP A 235 -16.29 -0.28 -13.54
C ASP A 235 -15.17 -1.29 -13.23
N ARG A 236 -14.01 -0.83 -12.73
CA ARG A 236 -12.84 -1.69 -12.44
C ARG A 236 -12.92 -2.48 -11.14
N VAL A 237 -13.96 -2.28 -10.34
CA VAL A 237 -14.04 -2.85 -8.98
C VAL A 237 -14.02 -4.37 -9.01
N ASP A 238 -14.84 -5.00 -9.84
CA ASP A 238 -14.93 -6.47 -9.89
C ASP A 238 -13.62 -7.12 -10.37
N GLY A 239 -12.97 -6.53 -11.39
CA GLY A 239 -11.64 -6.96 -11.83
C GLY A 239 -10.57 -6.77 -10.75
N THR A 240 -10.63 -5.66 -10.01
CA THR A 240 -9.77 -5.42 -8.84
C THR A 240 -9.93 -6.51 -7.78
N LEU A 241 -11.17 -6.87 -7.44
CA LEU A 241 -11.45 -7.90 -6.44
C LEU A 241 -11.02 -9.30 -6.90
N ALA A 242 -11.19 -9.61 -8.19
CA ALA A 242 -10.69 -10.84 -8.79
C ALA A 242 -9.15 -10.93 -8.68
N ALA A 243 -8.43 -9.87 -9.08
CA ALA A 243 -6.98 -9.79 -8.94
C ALA A 243 -6.53 -9.89 -7.48
N THR A 244 -7.26 -9.24 -6.57
CA THR A 244 -7.03 -9.32 -5.11
C THR A 244 -7.18 -10.75 -4.59
N SER A 245 -8.21 -11.48 -5.05
CA SER A 245 -8.42 -12.88 -4.65
C SER A 245 -7.25 -13.77 -5.06
N VAL A 246 -6.78 -13.62 -6.29
CA VAL A 246 -5.63 -14.38 -6.81
C VAL A 246 -4.37 -14.04 -6.01
N ALA A 247 -4.08 -12.75 -5.80
CA ALA A 247 -2.90 -12.32 -5.06
C ALA A 247 -2.92 -12.78 -3.59
N ALA A 248 -4.09 -12.74 -2.94
CA ALA A 248 -4.25 -13.22 -1.58
C ALA A 248 -4.04 -14.75 -1.48
N TRP A 249 -4.57 -15.50 -2.46
CA TRP A 249 -4.36 -16.94 -2.54
C TRP A 249 -2.90 -17.32 -2.76
N LEU A 250 -2.16 -16.54 -3.56
CA LEU A 250 -0.73 -16.71 -3.79
C LEU A 250 0.15 -16.21 -2.64
N GLY A 251 -0.43 -15.60 -1.59
CA GLY A 251 0.28 -15.32 -0.34
C GLY A 251 0.63 -13.87 -0.08
N ALA A 252 0.14 -12.91 -0.88
CA ALA A 252 0.29 -11.48 -0.57
C ALA A 252 -0.28 -11.14 0.81
N LYS A 253 0.39 -10.24 1.54
CA LYS A 253 0.10 -9.96 2.95
C LYS A 253 -0.66 -8.66 3.20
N VAL A 254 -0.54 -7.67 2.33
CA VAL A 254 -1.19 -6.36 2.50
C VAL A 254 -1.83 -5.95 1.17
N PHE A 255 -3.06 -5.45 1.21
CA PHE A 255 -3.78 -4.92 0.04
C PHE A 255 -4.13 -3.45 0.24
N ARG A 256 -3.53 -2.58 -0.57
CA ARG A 256 -3.84 -1.14 -0.59
C ARG A 256 -5.06 -0.90 -1.49
N ALA A 257 -6.16 -0.43 -0.92
CA ALA A 257 -7.47 -0.42 -1.57
C ALA A 257 -8.32 0.81 -1.30
N HIS A 258 -9.14 1.20 -2.30
CA HIS A 258 -10.20 2.19 -2.16
C HIS A 258 -11.48 1.56 -1.59
N GLN A 259 -11.82 0.33 -1.99
CA GLN A 259 -13.05 -0.38 -1.59
C GLN A 259 -12.79 -1.28 -0.36
N VAL A 260 -12.54 -0.68 0.79
CA VAL A 260 -12.11 -1.38 2.02
C VAL A 260 -13.01 -2.56 2.35
N LYS A 261 -14.31 -2.35 2.49
CA LYS A 261 -15.27 -3.40 2.88
C LYS A 261 -15.28 -4.59 1.91
N ARG A 262 -15.26 -4.31 0.60
CA ARG A 262 -15.25 -5.38 -0.43
C ARG A 262 -13.93 -6.14 -0.40
N THR A 263 -12.80 -5.43 -0.30
CA THR A 263 -11.47 -6.03 -0.17
C THR A 263 -11.37 -6.88 1.10
N ARG A 264 -11.93 -6.40 2.24
CA ARG A 264 -12.00 -7.16 3.49
C ARG A 264 -12.75 -8.49 3.29
N HIS A 265 -13.89 -8.47 2.65
CA HIS A 265 -14.65 -9.70 2.38
C HIS A 265 -13.85 -10.69 1.51
N VAL A 266 -13.10 -10.18 0.51
CA VAL A 266 -12.25 -11.03 -0.33
C VAL A 266 -11.15 -11.70 0.48
N VAL A 267 -10.36 -10.94 1.23
CA VAL A 267 -9.22 -11.51 1.97
C VAL A 267 -9.66 -12.45 3.09
N GLU A 268 -10.80 -12.19 3.72
CA GLU A 268 -11.39 -13.11 4.71
C GLU A 268 -11.93 -14.39 4.07
N MET A 269 -12.56 -14.27 2.89
CA MET A 269 -13.03 -15.45 2.16
C MET A 269 -11.85 -16.31 1.72
N VAL A 270 -10.77 -15.71 1.21
CA VAL A 270 -9.55 -16.44 0.83
C VAL A 270 -8.92 -17.12 2.05
N ALA A 271 -8.83 -16.43 3.19
CA ALA A 271 -8.30 -17.00 4.44
C ALA A 271 -9.15 -18.20 4.94
N GLY A 272 -10.48 -18.11 4.81
CA GLY A 272 -11.40 -19.20 5.10
C GLY A 272 -11.20 -20.41 4.19
N ILE A 273 -11.03 -20.17 2.87
CA ILE A 273 -10.77 -21.23 1.88
C ILE A 273 -9.40 -21.90 2.16
N ALA A 274 -8.38 -21.09 2.46
CA ALA A 274 -7.03 -21.57 2.79
C ALA A 274 -6.93 -22.28 4.17
N GLY A 275 -7.99 -22.19 4.98
CA GLY A 275 -8.02 -22.80 6.32
C GLY A 275 -7.17 -22.06 7.37
N THR A 276 -6.67 -20.87 7.09
CA THR A 276 -5.88 -20.05 8.02
C THR A 276 -6.77 -19.32 9.03
N ARG A 277 -8.05 -19.16 8.71
CA ARG A 277 -9.06 -18.52 9.57
C ARG A 277 -10.38 -19.30 9.56
N PRO A 278 -11.03 -19.54 10.71
CA PRO A 278 -12.35 -20.15 10.74
C PRO A 278 -13.41 -19.20 10.16
N PRO A 279 -14.54 -19.74 9.63
CA PRO A 279 -15.67 -18.92 9.23
C PRO A 279 -16.17 -18.06 10.41
N ALA A 280 -16.55 -16.80 10.11
CA ALA A 280 -17.08 -15.89 11.14
C ALA A 280 -18.35 -16.44 11.82
N ARG A 281 -19.13 -17.25 11.10
CA ARG A 281 -20.34 -17.90 11.62
C ARG A 281 -20.60 -19.21 10.88
N VAL A 282 -20.90 -20.27 11.61
CA VAL A 282 -21.33 -21.57 11.08
C VAL A 282 -22.78 -21.80 11.48
N LEU A 283 -23.71 -21.72 10.51
CA LEU A 283 -25.13 -21.98 10.73
C LEU A 283 -25.59 -23.31 10.14
N ARG A 284 -24.84 -23.82 9.15
CA ARG A 284 -25.08 -25.13 8.55
C ARG A 284 -24.22 -26.18 9.24
N ALA A 285 -24.13 -26.09 10.55
CA ALA A 285 -23.53 -27.14 11.33
C ALA A 285 -24.50 -28.33 11.32
N LEU A 286 -24.31 -29.17 10.35
CA LEU A 286 -24.90 -30.50 10.37
C LEU A 286 -23.98 -31.33 11.26
N ALA A 287 -24.35 -31.43 12.53
CA ALA A 287 -23.78 -32.43 13.41
C ALA A 287 -24.28 -33.80 12.95
#